data_669c90da631bc0a78d75293e86689987
#
_entry.id   669c90da631bc0a78d75293e86689987
#
_cell.length_a   1.000
_cell.length_b   1.000
_cell.length_c   1.000
_cell.angle_alpha   90.00
_cell.angle_beta   90.00
_cell.angle_gamma   90.00
#
_symmetry.space_group_name_H-M   'P 1'
#
loop_
_entity.id
_entity.type
_entity.pdbx_description
1 polymer ?
#
loop_
_entity_poly.entity_id
_entity_poly.type
_entity_poly.pdbx_seq_one_letter_code
_entity_poly.pdbx_strand_id
1 'polypeptide(L)'
;MANFMYESGAFEYATPEFIVESMSDAAPNDTYFSYQWNLKNVSYPGIDINYVNARNAFAFPYINDIIVAVVDNGVYNNHDDLHLYNVSYNAHTGGIPSGLYGDHGTKVAGVIGATANNGKGIAGVASGVKIMPISICYTDNELGIAASTTTNFANAIRFAANNGARVINNSWSFDTSSPISEINNAITYAHGKGCIVVFSSGNKGSAVSQPAAGAPSATLVVGAIDRNGYKSDFSGYGSSLDVVAPGREIWTTDVTGGYTCVSGTSFAAPHVSGIVALIWATDPDLSVWRVRNIIEQTTRKIGGNTYGVDPLRLNGLWNQFVGYGLVNAYAAVSAVSGPAPTAPNIGTSLSEVEPGDLSMMGLGYDKWNIAYLARGEGQATCSIENYDSSVTYVWSSTLPPYTGEGFTFTVDFASDTDEPVLHDIECRVLKNGLSTSSGVHLALIPQGYSY
;
A
#
# COMPACT_ATOMS: atom_id res chain seq x y z
N MET A 1 11.28 -16.67 8.93
CA MET A 1 11.43 -18.04 9.47
C MET A 1 10.09 -18.72 9.69
N ALA A 2 9.10 -18.15 10.38
CA ALA A 2 7.81 -18.82 10.62
C ALA A 2 7.03 -19.14 9.34
N ASN A 3 6.95 -18.22 8.38
CA ASN A 3 6.34 -18.51 7.08
C ASN A 3 7.10 -19.62 6.33
N PHE A 4 8.42 -19.62 6.40
CA PHE A 4 9.25 -20.70 5.82
C PHE A 4 8.96 -22.07 6.45
N MET A 5 8.82 -22.12 7.79
CA MET A 5 8.47 -23.36 8.50
C MET A 5 7.08 -23.86 8.12
N TYR A 6 6.10 -22.99 8.02
CA TYR A 6 4.76 -23.32 7.53
C TYR A 6 4.80 -23.80 6.08
N GLU A 7 5.50 -23.06 5.22
CA GLU A 7 5.61 -23.34 3.77
C GLU A 7 6.39 -24.63 3.47
N SER A 8 7.27 -25.08 4.39
CA SER A 8 7.95 -26.37 4.27
C SER A 8 7.01 -27.59 4.34
N GLY A 9 5.75 -27.37 4.75
CA GLY A 9 4.78 -28.44 4.99
C GLY A 9 5.10 -29.35 6.18
N ALA A 10 6.16 -29.03 6.95
CA ALA A 10 6.56 -29.80 8.12
C ALA A 10 5.76 -29.45 9.38
N PHE A 11 5.01 -28.32 9.34
CA PHE A 11 4.24 -27.80 10.46
C PHE A 11 2.83 -27.46 9.99
N GLU A 12 1.84 -27.81 10.79
CA GLU A 12 0.43 -27.49 10.52
C GLU A 12 0.20 -25.96 10.58
N TYR A 13 0.91 -25.28 11.46
CA TYR A 13 1.12 -23.82 11.43
C TYR A 13 2.42 -23.47 12.13
N ALA A 14 3.04 -22.36 11.75
CA ALA A 14 4.24 -21.84 12.38
C ALA A 14 4.04 -20.35 12.67
N THR A 15 4.06 -20.00 13.96
CA THR A 15 4.05 -18.62 14.43
C THR A 15 5.42 -18.31 15.02
N PRO A 16 6.09 -17.20 14.66
CA PRO A 16 7.31 -16.82 15.34
C PRO A 16 7.01 -16.56 16.82
N GLU A 17 7.60 -17.32 17.71
CA GLU A 17 7.72 -16.90 19.10
C GLU A 17 8.89 -15.91 19.20
N PHE A 18 8.56 -14.65 19.38
CA PHE A 18 9.56 -13.65 19.73
C PHE A 18 9.68 -13.67 21.26
N ILE A 19 10.86 -14.08 21.77
CA ILE A 19 11.18 -13.85 23.19
C ILE A 19 11.41 -12.34 23.31
N VAL A 20 10.40 -11.65 23.76
CA VAL A 20 10.49 -10.23 24.10
C VAL A 20 11.01 -10.17 25.55
N GLU A 21 12.29 -9.85 25.70
CA GLU A 21 12.77 -9.43 27.02
C GLU A 21 12.01 -8.18 27.45
N SER A 22 11.08 -8.34 28.38
CA SER A 22 10.35 -7.29 29.14
C SER A 22 10.07 -5.98 28.37
N MET A 23 9.37 -6.04 27.26
CA MET A 23 8.75 -4.83 26.70
C MET A 23 7.58 -4.44 27.60
N SER A 24 7.52 -3.20 28.01
CA SER A 24 6.35 -2.67 28.68
C SER A 24 5.15 -2.88 27.76
N ASP A 25 4.16 -3.64 28.18
CA ASP A 25 2.88 -3.88 27.49
C ASP A 25 2.00 -2.62 27.52
N ALA A 26 2.66 -1.45 27.45
CA ALA A 26 2.02 -0.15 27.56
C ALA A 26 1.14 0.08 26.34
N ALA A 27 -0.13 -0.22 26.51
CA ALA A 27 -1.16 0.14 25.58
C ALA A 27 -1.34 1.67 25.56
N PRO A 28 -1.73 2.27 24.43
CA PRO A 28 -2.12 3.67 24.38
C PRO A 28 -3.17 4.04 25.44
N ASN A 29 -3.08 5.28 25.96
CA ASN A 29 -3.96 5.77 27.04
C ASN A 29 -5.26 6.40 26.49
N ASP A 30 -5.54 6.24 25.20
CA ASP A 30 -6.68 6.83 24.50
C ASP A 30 -7.98 6.21 24.99
N THR A 31 -9.00 7.04 25.21
CA THR A 31 -10.25 6.69 25.90
C THR A 31 -10.94 5.43 25.33
N TYR A 32 -10.91 5.25 24.01
CA TYR A 32 -11.56 4.13 23.34
C TYR A 32 -10.59 3.04 22.87
N PHE A 33 -9.30 3.08 23.28
CA PHE A 33 -8.32 2.08 22.86
C PHE A 33 -8.75 0.65 23.21
N SER A 34 -9.40 0.44 24.34
CA SER A 34 -9.91 -0.88 24.75
C SER A 34 -10.96 -1.47 23.81
N TYR A 35 -11.59 -0.65 22.97
CA TYR A 35 -12.53 -1.10 21.92
C TYR A 35 -11.84 -1.37 20.59
N GLN A 36 -10.58 -0.97 20.43
CA GLN A 36 -9.81 -1.14 19.20
C GLN A 36 -9.17 -2.54 19.13
N TRP A 37 -10.01 -3.58 18.96
CA TRP A 37 -9.53 -4.95 18.83
C TRP A 37 -8.56 -5.13 17.64
N ASN A 38 -8.67 -4.30 16.64
CA ASN A 38 -7.80 -4.24 15.48
C ASN A 38 -6.33 -3.95 15.83
N LEU A 39 -6.08 -3.21 16.93
CA LEU A 39 -4.77 -2.84 17.43
C LEU A 39 -4.29 -3.77 18.57
N LYS A 40 -5.20 -4.26 19.41
CA LYS A 40 -4.96 -5.24 20.47
C LYS A 40 -6.19 -6.11 20.71
N ASN A 41 -6.15 -7.34 20.22
CA ASN A 41 -7.27 -8.28 20.38
C ASN A 41 -7.07 -9.17 21.61
N VAL A 42 -7.73 -8.81 22.70
CA VAL A 42 -7.65 -9.57 23.94
C VAL A 42 -8.44 -10.88 23.86
N SER A 43 -9.54 -10.92 23.12
CA SER A 43 -10.42 -12.08 22.99
C SER A 43 -9.85 -13.18 22.11
N TYR A 44 -9.10 -12.79 21.07
CA TYR A 44 -8.44 -13.68 20.11
C TYR A 44 -7.00 -13.21 19.89
N PRO A 45 -6.07 -13.51 20.83
CA PRO A 45 -4.69 -13.07 20.74
C PRO A 45 -4.04 -13.47 19.42
N GLY A 46 -3.41 -12.50 18.77
CA GLY A 46 -2.79 -12.69 17.48
C GLY A 46 -3.70 -12.45 16.28
N ILE A 47 -4.98 -12.17 16.48
CA ILE A 47 -5.91 -11.71 15.43
C ILE A 47 -6.06 -10.19 15.54
N ASP A 48 -4.96 -9.49 15.42
CA ASP A 48 -4.83 -8.04 15.29
C ASP A 48 -3.60 -7.72 14.43
N ILE A 49 -3.35 -6.46 14.17
CA ILE A 49 -2.20 -6.03 13.35
C ILE A 49 -0.88 -5.97 14.14
N ASN A 50 -0.85 -6.46 15.38
CA ASN A 50 0.34 -6.44 16.24
C ASN A 50 0.91 -5.04 16.50
N TYR A 51 0.01 -4.06 16.63
CA TYR A 51 0.32 -2.64 16.75
C TYR A 51 1.09 -2.30 18.03
N VAL A 52 0.62 -2.81 19.19
CA VAL A 52 1.22 -2.48 20.50
C VAL A 52 2.68 -2.88 20.54
N ASN A 53 3.00 -4.08 20.06
CA ASN A 53 4.39 -4.56 19.99
C ASN A 53 5.23 -3.70 19.04
N ALA A 54 4.69 -3.31 17.87
CA ALA A 54 5.40 -2.45 16.94
C ALA A 54 5.73 -1.09 17.58
N ARG A 55 4.75 -0.45 18.22
CA ARG A 55 4.92 0.88 18.86
C ARG A 55 5.84 0.86 20.06
N ASN A 56 5.90 -0.22 20.78
CA ASN A 56 6.76 -0.35 21.97
C ASN A 56 8.20 -0.75 21.59
N ALA A 57 8.40 -1.49 20.50
CA ALA A 57 9.70 -2.01 20.09
C ALA A 57 10.51 -1.02 19.24
N PHE A 58 9.84 -0.14 18.49
CA PHE A 58 10.51 0.66 17.46
C PHE A 58 10.25 2.14 17.63
N ALA A 59 11.28 2.94 17.35
CA ALA A 59 11.15 4.38 17.12
C ALA A 59 10.80 4.65 15.66
N PHE A 60 10.05 5.71 15.41
CA PHE A 60 9.65 6.16 14.08
C PHE A 60 10.12 7.60 13.85
N PRO A 61 11.44 7.80 13.65
CA PRO A 61 12.05 9.14 13.64
C PRO A 61 11.52 10.02 12.51
N TYR A 62 11.08 9.42 11.40
CA TYR A 62 10.60 10.15 10.23
C TYR A 62 9.07 10.20 10.11
N ILE A 63 8.33 9.81 11.17
CA ILE A 63 6.86 9.70 11.09
C ILE A 63 6.18 11.02 10.70
N ASN A 64 6.70 12.15 11.20
CA ASN A 64 6.17 13.48 10.91
C ASN A 64 6.49 13.98 9.49
N ASP A 65 7.32 13.26 8.74
CA ASP A 65 7.66 13.60 7.36
C ASP A 65 6.83 12.79 6.35
N ILE A 66 6.20 11.70 6.82
CA ILE A 66 5.37 10.86 5.96
C ILE A 66 4.00 11.52 5.74
N ILE A 67 3.65 11.70 4.46
CA ILE A 67 2.35 12.20 4.04
C ILE A 67 1.51 11.02 3.53
N VAL A 68 0.33 10.85 4.11
CA VAL A 68 -0.67 9.87 3.68
C VAL A 68 -1.87 10.62 3.11
N ALA A 69 -2.11 10.50 1.82
CA ALA A 69 -3.28 11.08 1.19
C ALA A 69 -4.52 10.21 1.42
N VAL A 70 -5.60 10.81 1.86
CA VAL A 70 -6.93 10.22 1.95
C VAL A 70 -7.77 10.75 0.79
N VAL A 71 -7.85 9.94 -0.27
CA VAL A 71 -8.63 10.25 -1.48
C VAL A 71 -10.05 9.74 -1.25
N ASP A 72 -10.95 10.62 -0.84
CA ASP A 72 -12.29 10.27 -0.34
C ASP A 72 -13.28 11.44 -0.53
N ASN A 73 -14.34 11.51 0.24
CA ASN A 73 -15.31 12.59 0.24
C ASN A 73 -14.91 13.83 1.09
N GLY A 74 -13.63 13.93 1.45
CA GLY A 74 -13.07 14.94 2.32
C GLY A 74 -12.83 14.44 3.75
N VAL A 75 -12.07 15.21 4.53
CA VAL A 75 -11.75 14.92 5.94
C VAL A 75 -12.14 16.16 6.78
N TYR A 76 -12.80 15.94 7.90
CA TYR A 76 -13.18 17.00 8.82
C TYR A 76 -11.96 17.68 9.43
N ASN A 77 -11.79 18.97 9.15
CA ASN A 77 -10.55 19.70 9.44
C ASN A 77 -10.41 20.16 10.91
N ASN A 78 -11.46 20.07 11.71
CA ASN A 78 -11.46 20.51 13.11
C ASN A 78 -11.58 19.34 14.09
N HIS A 79 -11.19 18.13 13.71
CA HIS A 79 -11.22 17.00 14.62
C HIS A 79 -9.97 17.02 15.51
N ASP A 80 -10.17 17.11 16.83
CA ASP A 80 -9.10 17.24 17.85
C ASP A 80 -8.07 16.11 17.83
N ASP A 81 -8.43 14.96 17.25
CA ASP A 81 -7.63 13.75 17.24
C ASP A 81 -6.92 13.53 15.89
N LEU A 82 -7.07 14.45 14.92
CA LEU A 82 -6.46 14.35 13.60
C LEU A 82 -5.45 15.46 13.36
N HIS A 83 -4.26 15.06 12.89
CA HIS A 83 -3.24 15.98 12.42
C HIS A 83 -3.27 16.06 10.88
N LEU A 84 -3.91 17.08 10.35
CA LEU A 84 -4.03 17.27 8.91
C LEU A 84 -2.83 18.03 8.34
N TYR A 85 -2.43 17.62 7.15
CA TYR A 85 -1.45 18.35 6.35
C TYR A 85 -2.09 19.65 5.83
N ASN A 86 -1.30 20.70 5.70
CA ASN A 86 -1.77 22.00 5.24
C ASN A 86 -2.07 22.06 3.73
N VAL A 87 -1.78 20.99 2.99
CA VAL A 87 -2.16 20.83 1.59
C VAL A 87 -3.41 19.96 1.51
N SER A 88 -4.45 20.47 0.87
CA SER A 88 -5.71 19.78 0.61
C SER A 88 -6.20 20.09 -0.79
N TYR A 89 -7.04 19.23 -1.37
CA TYR A 89 -7.49 19.36 -2.75
C TYR A 89 -8.93 18.92 -2.94
N ASN A 90 -9.67 19.65 -3.73
CA ASN A 90 -10.95 19.21 -4.28
C ASN A 90 -10.78 18.96 -5.77
N ALA A 91 -10.85 17.70 -6.17
CA ALA A 91 -10.56 17.26 -7.53
C ALA A 91 -11.60 17.72 -8.58
N HIS A 92 -12.81 18.13 -8.13
CA HIS A 92 -13.82 18.68 -9.03
C HIS A 92 -13.57 20.15 -9.34
N THR A 93 -13.22 20.95 -8.32
CA THR A 93 -13.02 22.41 -8.50
C THR A 93 -11.58 22.77 -8.84
N GLY A 94 -10.62 21.88 -8.64
CA GLY A 94 -9.19 22.15 -8.79
C GLY A 94 -8.59 23.00 -7.67
N GLY A 95 -9.33 23.24 -6.58
CA GLY A 95 -8.95 24.14 -5.49
C GLY A 95 -9.00 23.48 -4.11
N ILE A 96 -8.97 24.32 -3.06
CA ILE A 96 -9.12 23.89 -1.67
C ILE A 96 -10.59 23.46 -1.45
N PRO A 97 -10.85 22.36 -0.72
CA PRO A 97 -12.21 21.97 -0.37
C PRO A 97 -12.96 23.05 0.40
N SER A 98 -14.16 23.41 -0.05
CA SER A 98 -15.03 24.39 0.62
C SER A 98 -15.94 23.76 1.68
N GLY A 99 -15.91 22.42 1.82
CA GLY A 99 -16.75 21.68 2.75
C GLY A 99 -16.51 20.18 2.67
N LEU A 100 -17.31 19.43 3.44
CA LEU A 100 -17.35 17.97 3.42
C LEU A 100 -18.51 17.50 2.55
N TYR A 101 -18.31 16.41 1.84
CA TYR A 101 -19.32 15.74 1.03
C TYR A 101 -19.78 14.41 1.65
N GLY A 102 -19.45 14.20 2.92
CA GLY A 102 -19.80 13.03 3.71
C GLY A 102 -18.84 12.84 4.89
N ASP A 103 -19.02 11.77 5.63
CA ASP A 103 -18.28 11.47 6.86
C ASP A 103 -17.18 10.38 6.68
N HIS A 104 -17.19 9.70 5.54
CA HIS A 104 -16.39 8.50 5.30
C HIS A 104 -14.88 8.76 5.34
N GLY A 105 -14.41 9.81 4.66
CA GLY A 105 -12.97 10.13 4.65
C GLY A 105 -12.41 10.53 6.02
N THR A 106 -13.23 11.15 6.88
CA THR A 106 -12.85 11.43 8.28
C THR A 106 -12.65 10.13 9.06
N LYS A 107 -13.53 9.16 8.88
CA LYS A 107 -13.44 7.84 9.49
C LYS A 107 -12.20 7.07 9.03
N VAL A 108 -11.91 7.13 7.73
CA VAL A 108 -10.69 6.53 7.13
C VAL A 108 -9.43 7.18 7.72
N ALA A 109 -9.40 8.51 7.81
CA ALA A 109 -8.27 9.26 8.36
C ALA A 109 -7.97 8.87 9.82
N GLY A 110 -9.00 8.64 10.64
CA GLY A 110 -8.85 8.21 12.03
C GLY A 110 -8.13 6.86 12.17
N VAL A 111 -8.46 5.89 11.34
CA VAL A 111 -7.77 4.59 11.35
C VAL A 111 -6.29 4.75 10.99
N ILE A 112 -5.96 5.62 10.03
CA ILE A 112 -4.57 5.86 9.62
C ILE A 112 -3.80 6.57 10.72
N GLY A 113 -4.27 7.73 11.18
CA GLY A 113 -3.40 8.68 11.86
C GLY A 113 -4.01 9.42 13.05
N ALA A 114 -5.07 8.92 13.69
CA ALA A 114 -5.53 9.51 14.95
C ALA A 114 -4.39 9.57 15.98
N THR A 115 -4.35 10.65 16.76
CA THR A 115 -3.25 10.95 17.67
C THR A 115 -3.26 10.04 18.87
N ALA A 116 -2.36 9.08 18.92
CA ALA A 116 -2.24 8.13 20.03
C ALA A 116 -1.57 8.75 21.25
N ASN A 117 -1.91 8.24 22.45
CA ASN A 117 -1.38 8.67 23.75
C ASN A 117 -1.68 10.13 24.12
N ASN A 118 -2.80 10.68 23.66
CA ASN A 118 -3.25 12.01 24.02
C ASN A 118 -4.35 12.02 25.11
N GLY A 119 -4.72 10.83 25.62
CA GLY A 119 -5.79 10.64 26.62
C GLY A 119 -7.20 10.83 26.06
N LYS A 120 -7.36 10.96 24.75
CA LYS A 120 -8.62 11.17 24.06
C LYS A 120 -8.82 10.08 23.01
N GLY A 121 -10.07 9.82 22.66
CA GLY A 121 -10.48 9.08 21.48
C GLY A 121 -9.81 7.74 21.25
N ILE A 122 -9.13 7.63 20.12
CA ILE A 122 -8.59 6.40 19.56
C ILE A 122 -7.10 6.55 19.16
N ALA A 123 -6.41 5.44 19.03
CA ALA A 123 -5.09 5.42 18.41
C ALA A 123 -5.20 5.11 16.89
N GLY A 124 -4.57 5.93 16.07
CA GLY A 124 -4.32 5.61 14.66
C GLY A 124 -3.09 4.72 14.51
N VAL A 125 -3.06 3.92 13.44
CA VAL A 125 -1.95 2.97 13.17
C VAL A 125 -0.61 3.72 13.06
N ALA A 126 -0.60 4.82 12.35
CA ALA A 126 0.58 5.68 12.13
C ALA A 126 0.38 7.07 12.75
N SER A 127 0.09 7.11 14.07
CA SER A 127 -0.01 8.37 14.79
C SER A 127 1.24 9.22 14.58
N GLY A 128 1.05 10.46 14.15
CA GLY A 128 2.11 11.42 13.81
C GLY A 128 2.27 11.69 12.32
N VAL A 129 1.70 10.88 11.43
CA VAL A 129 1.72 11.18 9.98
C VAL A 129 0.94 12.44 9.65
N LYS A 130 1.27 13.06 8.53
CA LYS A 130 0.49 14.14 7.93
C LYS A 130 -0.60 13.56 7.05
N ILE A 131 -1.85 13.72 7.43
CA ILE A 131 -3.00 13.34 6.60
C ILE A 131 -3.26 14.43 5.57
N MET A 132 -3.15 14.11 4.28
CA MET A 132 -3.51 15.01 3.17
C MET A 132 -4.97 14.77 2.76
N PRO A 133 -5.90 15.69 3.06
CA PRO A 133 -7.31 15.55 2.69
C PRO A 133 -7.50 15.81 1.20
N ILE A 134 -8.08 14.85 0.47
CA ILE A 134 -8.43 15.02 -0.94
C ILE A 134 -9.89 14.63 -1.15
N SER A 135 -10.69 15.59 -1.62
CA SER A 135 -12.09 15.37 -1.97
C SER A 135 -12.22 15.05 -3.45
N ILE A 136 -12.83 13.90 -3.76
CA ILE A 136 -13.21 13.50 -5.11
C ILE A 136 -14.65 13.90 -5.47
N CYS A 137 -15.44 14.34 -4.48
CA CYS A 137 -16.86 14.58 -4.62
C CYS A 137 -17.19 16.07 -4.84
N TYR A 138 -18.35 16.30 -5.42
CA TYR A 138 -19.04 17.58 -5.48
C TYR A 138 -20.52 17.38 -5.15
N THR A 139 -21.22 18.45 -4.81
CA THR A 139 -22.69 18.39 -4.66
C THR A 139 -23.33 18.50 -6.03
N ASP A 140 -24.05 17.47 -6.44
CA ASP A 140 -24.93 17.55 -7.60
C ASP A 140 -26.19 18.32 -7.20
N ASN A 141 -26.35 19.53 -7.72
CA ASN A 141 -27.45 20.43 -7.35
C ASN A 141 -28.81 19.95 -7.83
N GLU A 142 -28.89 19.12 -8.88
CA GLU A 142 -30.13 18.56 -9.40
C GLU A 142 -30.59 17.36 -8.58
N LEU A 143 -29.64 16.52 -8.15
CA LEU A 143 -29.90 15.30 -7.41
C LEU A 143 -29.82 15.48 -5.87
N GLY A 144 -29.20 16.58 -5.40
CA GLY A 144 -28.97 16.83 -3.97
C GLY A 144 -28.06 15.82 -3.27
N ILE A 145 -27.21 15.12 -4.02
CA ILE A 145 -26.31 14.07 -3.53
C ILE A 145 -24.85 14.41 -3.81
N ALA A 146 -23.94 13.76 -3.08
CA ALA A 146 -22.53 13.77 -3.41
C ALA A 146 -22.29 12.92 -4.68
N ALA A 147 -21.68 13.51 -5.69
CA ALA A 147 -21.35 12.87 -6.95
C ALA A 147 -19.85 12.95 -7.24
N SER A 148 -19.38 12.17 -8.20
CA SER A 148 -18.00 12.23 -8.68
C SER A 148 -17.89 11.73 -10.13
N THR A 149 -16.75 12.00 -10.78
CA THR A 149 -16.42 11.53 -12.13
C THR A 149 -15.12 10.75 -12.12
N THR A 150 -14.87 9.92 -13.13
CA THR A 150 -13.60 9.20 -13.28
C THR A 150 -12.41 10.16 -13.33
N THR A 151 -12.57 11.31 -13.96
CA THR A 151 -11.57 12.39 -14.01
C THR A 151 -11.25 12.95 -12.63
N ASN A 152 -12.25 13.12 -11.75
CA ASN A 152 -11.99 13.57 -10.38
C ASN A 152 -11.12 12.56 -9.61
N PHE A 153 -11.38 11.27 -9.75
CA PHE A 153 -10.57 10.22 -9.13
C PHE A 153 -9.12 10.22 -9.66
N ALA A 154 -8.95 10.32 -10.97
CA ALA A 154 -7.63 10.37 -11.59
C ALA A 154 -6.84 11.63 -11.17
N ASN A 155 -7.48 12.80 -11.18
CA ASN A 155 -6.87 14.06 -10.75
C ASN A 155 -6.48 14.03 -9.27
N ALA A 156 -7.32 13.43 -8.41
CA ALA A 156 -7.04 13.27 -6.98
C ALA A 156 -5.78 12.45 -6.73
N ILE A 157 -5.63 11.31 -7.41
CA ILE A 157 -4.46 10.44 -7.30
C ILE A 157 -3.20 11.16 -7.80
N ARG A 158 -3.26 11.82 -8.97
CA ARG A 158 -2.13 12.59 -9.52
C ARG A 158 -1.75 13.75 -8.61
N PHE A 159 -2.73 14.48 -8.05
CA PHE A 159 -2.47 15.57 -7.12
C PHE A 159 -1.75 15.07 -5.87
N ALA A 160 -2.21 13.96 -5.27
CA ALA A 160 -1.55 13.36 -4.12
C ALA A 160 -0.07 13.06 -4.40
N ALA A 161 0.21 12.39 -5.52
CA ALA A 161 1.57 12.03 -5.92
C ALA A 161 2.46 13.27 -6.17
N ASN A 162 1.93 14.31 -6.80
CA ASN A 162 2.67 15.54 -7.11
C ASN A 162 2.91 16.44 -5.88
N ASN A 163 2.17 16.23 -4.79
CA ASN A 163 2.29 17.00 -3.56
C ASN A 163 2.92 16.21 -2.40
N GLY A 164 3.72 15.21 -2.71
CA GLY A 164 4.60 14.53 -1.75
C GLY A 164 3.94 13.41 -0.95
N ALA A 165 2.75 12.94 -1.31
CA ALA A 165 2.19 11.76 -0.67
C ALA A 165 3.07 10.53 -0.98
N ARG A 166 3.45 9.78 0.08
CA ARG A 166 4.11 8.47 -0.07
C ARG A 166 3.07 7.34 -0.11
N VAL A 167 1.96 7.53 0.56
CA VAL A 167 0.85 6.58 0.59
C VAL A 167 -0.42 7.28 0.10
N ILE A 168 -1.15 6.64 -0.80
CA ILE A 168 -2.43 7.12 -1.30
C ILE A 168 -3.50 6.09 -0.96
N ASN A 169 -4.32 6.39 0.05
CA ASN A 169 -5.41 5.51 0.49
C ASN A 169 -6.68 5.79 -0.30
N ASN A 170 -7.22 4.73 -0.92
CA ASN A 170 -8.43 4.75 -1.72
C ASN A 170 -9.43 3.74 -1.16
N SER A 171 -10.37 4.22 -0.34
CA SER A 171 -11.38 3.38 0.31
C SER A 171 -12.70 3.37 -0.47
N TRP A 172 -12.62 3.24 -1.80
CA TRP A 172 -13.73 3.23 -2.74
C TRP A 172 -13.49 2.25 -3.89
N SER A 173 -14.54 1.91 -4.63
CA SER A 173 -14.48 1.05 -5.81
C SER A 173 -15.67 1.32 -6.73
N PHE A 174 -15.55 0.92 -8.00
CA PHE A 174 -16.64 0.95 -8.97
C PHE A 174 -17.21 -0.47 -9.16
N ASP A 175 -18.53 -0.54 -9.28
CA ASP A 175 -19.23 -1.80 -9.54
C ASP A 175 -19.15 -2.16 -11.02
N THR A 176 -17.94 -2.42 -11.49
CA THR A 176 -17.66 -2.82 -12.88
C THR A 176 -16.44 -3.73 -12.92
N SER A 177 -16.44 -4.65 -13.89
CA SER A 177 -15.26 -5.45 -14.26
C SER A 177 -14.45 -4.80 -15.39
N SER A 178 -15.03 -3.79 -16.08
CA SER A 178 -14.35 -3.13 -17.18
C SER A 178 -13.24 -2.20 -16.68
N PRO A 179 -12.02 -2.25 -17.25
CA PRO A 179 -10.94 -1.36 -16.88
C PRO A 179 -11.32 0.12 -17.06
N ILE A 180 -10.88 0.95 -16.11
CA ILE A 180 -11.07 2.42 -16.17
C ILE A 180 -9.71 3.04 -16.44
N SER A 181 -9.35 3.13 -17.72
CA SER A 181 -7.99 3.49 -18.17
C SER A 181 -7.47 4.78 -17.57
N GLU A 182 -8.31 5.83 -17.46
CA GLU A 182 -7.92 7.12 -16.89
C GLU A 182 -7.43 7.00 -15.44
N ILE A 183 -8.15 6.20 -14.63
CA ILE A 183 -7.77 5.97 -13.24
C ILE A 183 -6.56 5.04 -13.16
N ASN A 184 -6.51 3.98 -13.98
CA ASN A 184 -5.38 3.06 -14.02
C ASN A 184 -4.08 3.79 -14.40
N ASN A 185 -4.13 4.71 -15.36
CA ASN A 185 -3.00 5.56 -15.74
C ASN A 185 -2.57 6.48 -14.59
N ALA A 186 -3.51 7.03 -13.82
CA ALA A 186 -3.19 7.84 -12.64
C ALA A 186 -2.56 7.01 -11.51
N ILE A 187 -3.00 5.76 -11.32
CA ILE A 187 -2.40 4.81 -10.37
C ILE A 187 -0.96 4.50 -10.78
N THR A 188 -0.74 4.13 -12.05
CA THR A 188 0.59 3.85 -12.58
C THR A 188 1.51 5.07 -12.46
N TYR A 189 1.00 6.27 -12.78
CA TYR A 189 1.73 7.53 -12.59
C TYR A 189 2.15 7.72 -11.13
N ALA A 190 1.23 7.56 -10.17
CA ALA A 190 1.52 7.72 -8.75
C ALA A 190 2.56 6.70 -8.25
N HIS A 191 2.45 5.44 -8.71
CA HIS A 191 3.43 4.40 -8.41
C HIS A 191 4.82 4.79 -8.95
N GLY A 192 4.91 5.27 -10.21
CA GLY A 192 6.14 5.76 -10.81
C GLY A 192 6.74 7.00 -10.11
N LYS A 193 5.93 7.76 -9.37
CA LYS A 193 6.39 8.86 -8.49
C LYS A 193 6.82 8.39 -7.09
N GLY A 194 6.88 7.09 -6.85
CA GLY A 194 7.29 6.53 -5.57
C GLY A 194 6.19 6.43 -4.52
N CYS A 195 4.92 6.40 -4.93
CA CYS A 195 3.79 6.23 -4.02
C CYS A 195 3.34 4.77 -3.96
N ILE A 196 2.95 4.27 -2.79
CA ILE A 196 2.11 3.08 -2.67
C ILE A 196 0.65 3.51 -2.71
N VAL A 197 -0.10 2.93 -3.67
CA VAL A 197 -1.53 3.18 -3.85
C VAL A 197 -2.30 2.01 -3.25
N VAL A 198 -3.00 2.27 -2.15
CA VAL A 198 -3.76 1.25 -1.39
C VAL A 198 -5.23 1.34 -1.75
N PHE A 199 -5.84 0.19 -2.03
CA PHE A 199 -7.28 0.08 -2.32
C PHE A 199 -7.99 -0.89 -1.40
N SER A 200 -9.23 -0.55 -1.05
CA SER A 200 -10.17 -1.51 -0.49
C SER A 200 -10.65 -2.51 -1.55
N SER A 201 -10.88 -3.77 -1.15
CA SER A 201 -11.28 -4.84 -2.09
C SER A 201 -12.75 -4.81 -2.51
N GLY A 202 -13.56 -3.93 -1.90
CA GLY A 202 -15.01 -3.84 -2.10
C GLY A 202 -15.85 -4.61 -1.09
N ASN A 203 -17.16 -4.29 -1.00
CA ASN A 203 -18.04 -4.74 0.07
C ASN A 203 -19.23 -5.60 -0.41
N LYS A 204 -19.08 -6.28 -1.54
CA LYS A 204 -20.16 -7.14 -2.11
C LYS A 204 -19.97 -8.65 -1.89
N GLY A 205 -18.89 -9.07 -1.21
CA GLY A 205 -18.56 -10.48 -1.06
C GLY A 205 -18.31 -11.18 -2.40
N SER A 206 -17.83 -10.44 -3.40
CA SER A 206 -17.58 -10.89 -4.77
C SER A 206 -16.12 -10.64 -5.17
N ALA A 207 -15.78 -10.91 -6.42
CA ALA A 207 -14.42 -10.59 -6.93
C ALA A 207 -14.10 -9.10 -6.80
N VAL A 208 -12.82 -8.80 -6.54
CA VAL A 208 -12.31 -7.42 -6.47
C VAL A 208 -12.69 -6.67 -7.76
N SER A 209 -13.29 -5.50 -7.61
CA SER A 209 -13.75 -4.66 -8.71
C SER A 209 -12.73 -3.56 -9.07
N GLN A 210 -13.05 -2.78 -10.10
CA GLN A 210 -12.20 -1.69 -10.57
C GLN A 210 -12.17 -0.51 -9.59
N PRO A 211 -11.09 0.28 -9.53
CA PRO A 211 -9.87 0.15 -10.34
C PRO A 211 -8.82 -0.78 -9.72
N ALA A 212 -9.06 -1.27 -8.50
CA ALA A 212 -8.10 -2.12 -7.77
C ALA A 212 -7.64 -3.34 -8.59
N ALA A 213 -8.54 -3.96 -9.35
CA ALA A 213 -8.23 -5.10 -10.22
C ALA A 213 -7.51 -4.69 -11.52
N GLY A 214 -7.48 -3.41 -11.86
CA GLY A 214 -7.00 -2.91 -13.16
C GLY A 214 -5.50 -2.60 -13.23
N ALA A 215 -4.83 -2.47 -12.07
CA ALA A 215 -3.40 -2.16 -11.99
C ALA A 215 -2.72 -2.96 -10.86
N PRO A 216 -2.70 -4.31 -10.93
CA PRO A 216 -2.33 -5.16 -9.79
C PRO A 216 -0.88 -5.01 -9.32
N SER A 217 0.05 -4.64 -10.21
CA SER A 217 1.44 -4.39 -9.83
C SER A 217 1.65 -3.04 -9.15
N ALA A 218 0.79 -2.06 -9.41
CA ALA A 218 0.88 -0.69 -8.89
C ALA A 218 -0.06 -0.44 -7.69
N THR A 219 -0.83 -1.43 -7.25
CA THR A 219 -1.79 -1.31 -6.13
C THR A 219 -1.53 -2.34 -5.04
N LEU A 220 -1.83 -1.97 -3.79
CA LEU A 220 -2.03 -2.91 -2.68
C LEU A 220 -3.52 -3.04 -2.39
N VAL A 221 -4.10 -4.20 -2.64
CA VAL A 221 -5.54 -4.46 -2.47
C VAL A 221 -5.81 -5.17 -1.15
N VAL A 222 -6.67 -4.58 -0.33
CA VAL A 222 -6.88 -4.98 1.06
C VAL A 222 -8.30 -5.47 1.28
N GLY A 223 -8.42 -6.73 1.70
CA GLY A 223 -9.66 -7.34 2.18
C GLY A 223 -9.87 -7.15 3.67
N ALA A 224 -11.08 -7.46 4.15
CA ALA A 224 -11.49 -7.29 5.53
C ALA A 224 -11.65 -8.62 6.27
N ILE A 225 -11.16 -8.66 7.53
CA ILE A 225 -11.46 -9.73 8.49
C ILE A 225 -12.29 -9.22 9.65
N ASP A 226 -12.93 -10.14 10.36
CA ASP A 226 -13.56 -9.93 11.66
C ASP A 226 -12.59 -10.19 12.82
N ARG A 227 -13.05 -9.93 14.06
CA ARG A 227 -12.26 -10.12 15.28
C ARG A 227 -11.85 -11.56 15.59
N ASN A 228 -12.49 -12.54 14.93
CA ASN A 228 -12.21 -13.97 15.09
C ASN A 228 -11.18 -14.46 14.05
N GLY A 229 -10.72 -13.59 13.13
CA GLY A 229 -9.76 -13.90 12.09
C GLY A 229 -10.37 -14.49 10.83
N TYR A 230 -11.70 -14.51 10.69
CA TYR A 230 -12.36 -14.94 9.47
C TYR A 230 -12.53 -13.78 8.48
N LYS A 231 -12.44 -14.11 7.19
CA LYS A 231 -12.80 -13.15 6.14
C LYS A 231 -14.22 -12.64 6.36
N SER A 232 -14.41 -11.33 6.43
CA SER A 232 -15.75 -10.75 6.53
C SER A 232 -16.59 -11.14 5.31
N ASP A 233 -17.86 -11.43 5.52
CA ASP A 233 -18.80 -11.88 4.48
C ASP A 233 -18.90 -10.91 3.30
N PHE A 234 -18.84 -9.62 3.59
CA PHE A 234 -18.87 -8.56 2.57
C PHE A 234 -17.53 -8.39 1.82
N SER A 235 -16.38 -8.85 2.37
CA SER A 235 -15.06 -8.59 1.79
C SER A 235 -14.90 -9.15 0.38
N GLY A 236 -14.43 -8.31 -0.54
CA GLY A 236 -14.01 -8.74 -1.87
C GLY A 236 -12.84 -9.72 -1.81
N TYR A 237 -12.72 -10.58 -2.84
CA TYR A 237 -11.73 -11.65 -2.94
C TYR A 237 -11.29 -11.86 -4.40
N GLY A 238 -10.36 -12.78 -4.65
CA GLY A 238 -9.91 -13.17 -6.00
C GLY A 238 -8.47 -12.80 -6.29
N SER A 239 -8.04 -13.00 -7.54
CA SER A 239 -6.64 -12.91 -7.98
C SER A 239 -5.96 -11.56 -7.74
N SER A 240 -6.71 -10.48 -7.56
CA SER A 240 -6.16 -9.14 -7.29
C SER A 240 -6.01 -8.83 -5.79
N LEU A 241 -6.41 -9.74 -4.89
CA LEU A 241 -6.31 -9.51 -3.45
C LEU A 241 -4.87 -9.75 -2.96
N ASP A 242 -4.26 -8.76 -2.31
CA ASP A 242 -2.90 -8.91 -1.79
C ASP A 242 -2.89 -9.36 -0.33
N VAL A 243 -3.57 -8.64 0.55
CA VAL A 243 -3.56 -8.90 2.00
C VAL A 243 -4.94 -8.65 2.61
N VAL A 244 -5.09 -9.04 3.88
CA VAL A 244 -6.26 -8.65 4.67
C VAL A 244 -5.86 -7.90 5.92
N ALA A 245 -6.78 -7.07 6.42
CA ALA A 245 -6.66 -6.32 7.67
C ALA A 245 -8.01 -6.29 8.41
N PRO A 246 -8.06 -5.90 9.68
CA PRO A 246 -9.31 -5.69 10.42
C PRO A 246 -10.24 -4.73 9.69
N GLY A 247 -11.49 -5.13 9.45
CA GLY A 247 -12.45 -4.29 8.73
C GLY A 247 -13.90 -4.41 9.25
N ARG A 248 -14.12 -5.17 10.32
CA ARG A 248 -15.44 -5.30 10.97
C ARG A 248 -15.38 -4.73 12.39
N GLU A 249 -16.35 -3.90 12.75
CA GLU A 249 -16.44 -3.26 14.08
C GLU A 249 -15.17 -2.46 14.45
N ILE A 250 -14.77 -1.56 13.56
CA ILE A 250 -13.59 -0.69 13.72
C ILE A 250 -13.99 0.64 14.33
N TRP A 251 -13.42 0.98 15.47
CA TRP A 251 -13.59 2.30 16.09
C TRP A 251 -12.70 3.34 15.41
N THR A 252 -13.30 4.48 15.10
CA THR A 252 -12.64 5.55 14.36
C THR A 252 -13.26 6.92 14.64
N THR A 253 -12.65 7.98 14.12
CA THR A 253 -13.11 9.37 14.22
C THR A 253 -14.40 9.61 13.43
N ASP A 254 -15.16 10.65 13.82
CA ASP A 254 -16.43 11.06 13.20
C ASP A 254 -16.43 12.55 12.88
N VAL A 255 -17.23 12.98 11.91
CA VAL A 255 -17.36 14.40 11.52
C VAL A 255 -17.99 15.31 12.58
N THR A 256 -18.57 14.73 13.61
CA THR A 256 -19.10 15.49 14.77
C THR A 256 -18.01 15.91 15.75
N GLY A 257 -16.75 15.53 15.51
CA GLY A 257 -15.64 15.67 16.44
C GLY A 257 -15.58 14.55 17.50
N GLY A 258 -16.43 13.53 17.36
CA GLY A 258 -16.49 12.33 18.20
C GLY A 258 -15.94 11.09 17.52
N TYR A 259 -16.45 9.93 17.95
CA TYR A 259 -15.97 8.61 17.52
C TYR A 259 -17.13 7.67 17.26
N THR A 260 -16.92 6.73 16.33
CA THR A 260 -17.96 5.78 15.92
C THR A 260 -17.37 4.42 15.60
N CYS A 261 -18.21 3.39 15.57
CA CYS A 261 -17.84 2.03 15.20
C CYS A 261 -18.43 1.69 13.82
N VAL A 262 -17.59 1.21 12.92
CA VAL A 262 -17.94 0.99 11.51
C VAL A 262 -17.41 -0.33 10.97
N SER A 263 -17.95 -0.78 9.83
CA SER A 263 -17.49 -1.99 9.14
C SER A 263 -17.40 -1.76 7.63
N GLY A 264 -16.38 -2.35 7.00
CA GLY A 264 -16.15 -2.29 5.56
C GLY A 264 -14.68 -2.50 5.23
N THR A 265 -14.39 -2.94 4.01
CA THR A 265 -13.02 -2.98 3.48
C THR A 265 -12.40 -1.59 3.41
N SER A 266 -13.23 -0.55 3.38
CA SER A 266 -12.83 0.85 3.52
C SER A 266 -12.07 1.15 4.81
N PHE A 267 -12.26 0.35 5.84
CA PHE A 267 -11.57 0.48 7.13
C PHE A 267 -10.44 -0.54 7.28
N ALA A 268 -10.36 -1.55 6.42
CA ALA A 268 -9.21 -2.45 6.32
C ALA A 268 -8.03 -1.78 5.58
N ALA A 269 -8.29 -1.14 4.45
CA ALA A 269 -7.28 -0.44 3.66
C ALA A 269 -6.43 0.57 4.46
N PRO A 270 -7.01 1.45 5.30
CA PRO A 270 -6.24 2.41 6.08
C PRO A 270 -5.31 1.78 7.13
N HIS A 271 -5.57 0.55 7.62
CA HIS A 271 -4.60 -0.18 8.43
C HIS A 271 -3.31 -0.45 7.66
N VAL A 272 -3.43 -0.90 6.41
CA VAL A 272 -2.28 -1.15 5.55
C VAL A 272 -1.58 0.16 5.21
N SER A 273 -2.32 1.22 4.88
CA SER A 273 -1.76 2.55 4.65
C SER A 273 -0.94 3.06 5.84
N GLY A 274 -1.43 2.82 7.06
CA GLY A 274 -0.70 3.16 8.29
C GLY A 274 0.56 2.31 8.47
N ILE A 275 0.51 0.99 8.23
CA ILE A 275 1.71 0.12 8.35
C ILE A 275 2.75 0.49 7.31
N VAL A 276 2.36 0.78 6.07
CA VAL A 276 3.26 1.30 5.03
C VAL A 276 3.94 2.58 5.49
N ALA A 277 3.19 3.50 6.10
CA ALA A 277 3.75 4.74 6.65
C ALA A 277 4.75 4.47 7.79
N LEU A 278 4.51 3.49 8.67
CA LEU A 278 5.45 3.10 9.71
C LEU A 278 6.75 2.51 9.15
N ILE A 279 6.66 1.72 8.07
CA ILE A 279 7.85 1.18 7.38
C ILE A 279 8.73 2.33 6.90
N TRP A 280 8.18 3.29 6.14
CA TRP A 280 8.93 4.45 5.67
C TRP A 280 9.33 5.42 6.79
N ALA A 281 8.59 5.48 7.89
CA ALA A 281 9.00 6.24 9.07
C ALA A 281 10.20 5.62 9.80
N THR A 282 10.52 4.36 9.55
CA THR A 282 11.71 3.67 10.04
C THR A 282 12.89 3.82 9.07
N ASP A 283 12.66 3.67 7.77
CA ASP A 283 13.66 3.88 6.72
C ASP A 283 12.99 4.54 5.50
N PRO A 284 13.17 5.86 5.31
CA PRO A 284 12.53 6.61 4.23
C PRO A 284 13.11 6.31 2.84
N ASP A 285 14.27 5.68 2.78
CA ASP A 285 14.97 5.36 1.53
C ASP A 285 14.51 4.04 0.90
N LEU A 286 13.61 3.29 1.54
CA LEU A 286 13.09 2.05 0.97
C LEU A 286 12.28 2.30 -0.29
N SER A 287 12.54 1.48 -1.32
CA SER A 287 11.74 1.50 -2.54
C SER A 287 10.29 1.06 -2.30
N VAL A 288 9.41 1.50 -3.18
CA VAL A 288 7.99 1.08 -3.21
C VAL A 288 7.88 -0.45 -3.22
N TRP A 289 8.69 -1.11 -4.05
CA TRP A 289 8.73 -2.56 -4.15
C TRP A 289 9.18 -3.24 -2.86
N ARG A 290 10.23 -2.69 -2.21
CA ARG A 290 10.69 -3.25 -0.95
C ARG A 290 9.63 -3.13 0.13
N VAL A 291 8.95 -2.00 0.22
CA VAL A 291 7.86 -1.78 1.18
C VAL A 291 6.68 -2.73 0.89
N ARG A 292 6.28 -2.86 -0.38
CA ARG A 292 5.25 -3.83 -0.80
C ARG A 292 5.63 -5.26 -0.40
N ASN A 293 6.85 -5.68 -0.73
CA ASN A 293 7.35 -7.02 -0.40
C ASN A 293 7.35 -7.26 1.12
N ILE A 294 7.76 -6.28 1.92
CA ILE A 294 7.68 -6.36 3.38
C ILE A 294 6.25 -6.61 3.83
N ILE A 295 5.29 -5.82 3.36
CA ILE A 295 3.87 -5.99 3.72
C ILE A 295 3.40 -7.41 3.43
N GLU A 296 3.66 -7.93 2.23
CA GLU A 296 3.18 -9.23 1.78
C GLU A 296 3.89 -10.41 2.47
N GLN A 297 5.22 -10.34 2.64
CA GLN A 297 6.05 -11.39 3.23
C GLN A 297 5.89 -11.53 4.74
N THR A 298 5.48 -10.47 5.43
CA THR A 298 5.40 -10.44 6.89
C THR A 298 3.98 -10.68 7.43
N THR A 299 3.06 -11.04 6.54
CA THR A 299 1.67 -11.38 6.93
C THR A 299 1.63 -12.63 7.81
N ARG A 300 0.63 -12.68 8.68
CA ARG A 300 0.27 -13.88 9.43
C ARG A 300 -0.75 -14.70 8.66
N LYS A 301 -0.51 -16.01 8.51
CA LYS A 301 -1.51 -16.93 7.98
C LYS A 301 -2.62 -17.12 9.02
N ILE A 302 -3.88 -17.02 8.58
CA ILE A 302 -5.05 -16.99 9.47
C ILE A 302 -6.18 -17.92 9.02
N GLY A 303 -7.04 -18.26 9.98
CA GLY A 303 -8.44 -18.62 9.77
C GLY A 303 -8.73 -19.95 9.07
N GLY A 304 -7.91 -20.99 9.19
CA GLY A 304 -8.20 -22.30 8.58
C GLY A 304 -8.26 -22.28 7.04
N ASN A 305 -7.68 -21.25 6.42
CA ASN A 305 -7.57 -21.14 4.97
C ASN A 305 -6.42 -22.00 4.46
N THR A 306 -6.63 -22.68 3.35
CA THR A 306 -5.57 -23.38 2.64
C THR A 306 -4.81 -22.38 1.77
N TYR A 307 -3.53 -22.17 2.06
CA TYR A 307 -2.64 -21.35 1.26
C TYR A 307 -1.86 -22.23 0.28
N GLY A 308 -1.69 -21.78 -0.94
CA GLY A 308 -0.99 -22.50 -2.01
C GLY A 308 0.03 -21.64 -2.71
N VAL A 309 0.89 -22.28 -3.51
CA VAL A 309 1.80 -21.60 -4.42
C VAL A 309 0.98 -21.05 -5.58
N ASP A 310 1.15 -19.76 -5.86
CA ASP A 310 0.64 -19.12 -7.08
C ASP A 310 1.87 -18.53 -7.81
N PRO A 311 2.17 -18.91 -9.05
CA PRO A 311 3.33 -18.43 -9.78
C PRO A 311 3.40 -16.92 -9.95
N LEU A 312 2.23 -16.23 -9.91
CA LEU A 312 2.13 -14.78 -10.00
C LEU A 312 2.22 -14.08 -8.64
N ARG A 313 2.33 -14.85 -7.54
CA ARG A 313 2.33 -14.38 -6.16
C ARG A 313 3.65 -14.71 -5.47
N LEU A 314 4.65 -13.87 -5.71
CA LEU A 314 6.06 -14.16 -5.44
C LEU A 314 6.48 -14.02 -3.97
N ASN A 315 5.62 -13.47 -3.11
CA ASN A 315 5.95 -13.18 -1.71
C ASN A 315 5.53 -14.30 -0.72
N GLY A 316 5.36 -15.52 -1.24
CA GLY A 316 5.05 -16.72 -0.46
C GLY A 316 3.68 -17.31 -0.77
N LEU A 317 3.22 -18.23 0.06
CA LEU A 317 1.93 -18.88 -0.13
C LEU A 317 0.78 -17.88 -0.04
N TRP A 318 -0.15 -18.01 -0.96
CA TRP A 318 -1.28 -17.09 -1.15
C TRP A 318 -2.62 -17.84 -1.16
N ASN A 319 -3.71 -17.13 -0.87
CA ASN A 319 -5.08 -17.63 -0.89
C ASN A 319 -6.01 -16.58 -1.49
N GLN A 320 -6.92 -16.98 -2.38
CA GLN A 320 -7.83 -16.04 -3.06
C GLN A 320 -8.80 -15.28 -2.15
N PHE A 321 -9.05 -15.74 -0.92
CA PHE A 321 -9.99 -15.13 0.02
C PHE A 321 -9.34 -14.20 1.04
N VAL A 322 -8.05 -14.42 1.32
CA VAL A 322 -7.30 -13.69 2.34
C VAL A 322 -5.92 -13.21 1.87
N GLY A 323 -5.63 -13.33 0.58
CA GLY A 323 -4.35 -12.91 0.01
C GLY A 323 -3.17 -13.65 0.64
N TYR A 324 -2.08 -12.92 0.90
CA TYR A 324 -0.94 -13.45 1.67
C TYR A 324 -1.25 -13.66 3.15
N GLY A 325 -2.33 -13.06 3.68
CA GLY A 325 -2.76 -13.19 5.07
C GLY A 325 -2.99 -11.85 5.77
N LEU A 326 -3.11 -11.89 7.10
CA LEU A 326 -3.31 -10.74 7.97
C LEU A 326 -2.02 -9.93 8.11
N VAL A 327 -2.09 -8.64 7.83
CA VAL A 327 -0.96 -7.72 8.00
C VAL A 327 -0.48 -7.67 9.46
N ASN A 328 0.83 -7.49 9.65
CA ASN A 328 1.47 -7.50 10.95
C ASN A 328 2.48 -6.35 11.07
N ALA A 329 2.10 -5.29 11.79
CA ALA A 329 2.93 -4.09 11.91
C ALA A 329 4.30 -4.36 12.55
N TYR A 330 4.34 -5.18 13.61
CA TYR A 330 5.60 -5.53 14.27
C TYR A 330 6.55 -6.27 13.32
N ALA A 331 6.06 -7.32 12.65
CA ALA A 331 6.87 -8.08 11.72
C ALA A 331 7.32 -7.25 10.51
N ALA A 332 6.45 -6.36 10.02
CA ALA A 332 6.77 -5.47 8.92
C ALA A 332 7.89 -4.49 9.27
N VAL A 333 7.80 -3.82 10.42
CA VAL A 333 8.84 -2.89 10.88
C VAL A 333 10.14 -3.63 11.24
N SER A 334 10.05 -4.82 11.85
CA SER A 334 11.22 -5.66 12.13
C SER A 334 12.00 -6.04 10.86
N ALA A 335 11.31 -6.26 9.75
CA ALA A 335 11.93 -6.64 8.48
C ALA A 335 12.71 -5.48 7.81
N VAL A 336 12.48 -4.24 8.23
CA VAL A 336 13.26 -3.07 7.77
C VAL A 336 14.71 -3.15 8.27
N SER A 337 14.91 -3.63 9.50
CA SER A 337 16.22 -3.70 10.16
C SER A 337 17.05 -4.92 9.76
N GLY A 338 16.50 -5.82 8.91
CA GLY A 338 17.22 -7.00 8.42
C GLY A 338 18.31 -6.64 7.41
N PRO A 339 19.35 -7.48 7.23
CA PRO A 339 20.33 -7.27 6.18
C PRO A 339 19.63 -7.24 4.82
N ALA A 340 19.94 -6.21 4.03
CA ALA A 340 19.41 -6.10 2.67
C ALA A 340 19.78 -7.38 1.90
N PRO A 341 18.84 -8.02 1.19
CA PRO A 341 19.17 -9.18 0.37
C PRO A 341 20.21 -8.78 -0.67
N THR A 342 21.20 -9.66 -0.91
CA THR A 342 22.18 -9.46 -1.98
C THR A 342 21.43 -9.48 -3.31
N ALA A 343 21.33 -8.35 -3.96
CA ALA A 343 20.56 -8.18 -5.16
C ALA A 343 21.26 -8.79 -6.38
N PRO A 344 20.54 -9.42 -7.33
CA PRO A 344 21.12 -9.72 -8.63
C PRO A 344 21.45 -8.42 -9.37
N ASN A 345 22.60 -8.41 -10.08
CA ASN A 345 22.90 -7.28 -10.97
C ASN A 345 22.00 -7.35 -12.20
N ILE A 346 21.22 -6.32 -12.42
CA ILE A 346 20.35 -6.21 -13.58
C ILE A 346 20.97 -5.22 -14.55
N GLY A 347 21.34 -5.71 -15.73
CA GLY A 347 21.74 -4.88 -16.86
C GLY A 347 20.58 -4.66 -17.84
N THR A 348 20.59 -3.57 -18.57
CA THR A 348 19.61 -3.29 -19.63
C THR A 348 20.28 -2.80 -20.89
N SER A 349 19.56 -2.88 -22.01
CA SER A 349 19.97 -2.36 -23.33
C SER A 349 19.87 -0.82 -23.42
N LEU A 350 19.36 -0.15 -22.39
CA LEU A 350 19.17 1.30 -22.36
C LEU A 350 20.33 2.00 -21.65
N SER A 351 20.45 3.30 -21.86
CA SER A 351 21.43 4.14 -21.17
C SER A 351 20.99 4.42 -19.73
N GLU A 352 21.91 4.29 -18.79
CA GLU A 352 21.70 4.64 -17.40
C GLU A 352 21.50 6.16 -17.27
N VAL A 353 20.65 6.56 -16.35
CA VAL A 353 20.32 7.96 -16.05
C VAL A 353 20.98 8.37 -14.74
N GLU A 354 21.71 9.46 -14.76
CA GLU A 354 22.30 10.01 -13.53
C GLU A 354 21.19 10.50 -12.57
N PRO A 355 21.39 10.37 -11.25
CA PRO A 355 20.40 10.80 -10.25
C PRO A 355 19.98 12.26 -10.37
N GLY A 356 20.92 13.13 -10.79
CA GLY A 356 20.65 14.54 -11.02
C GLY A 356 19.65 14.80 -12.14
N ASP A 357 19.70 14.01 -13.21
CA ASP A 357 18.79 14.13 -14.35
C ASP A 357 17.38 13.70 -13.97
N LEU A 358 17.21 12.64 -13.17
CA LEU A 358 15.91 12.23 -12.65
C LEU A 358 15.30 13.31 -11.76
N SER A 359 16.10 13.93 -10.90
CA SER A 359 15.63 15.03 -10.06
C SER A 359 15.16 16.23 -10.87
N MET A 360 15.84 16.56 -11.96
CA MET A 360 15.42 17.64 -12.88
C MET A 360 14.10 17.32 -13.59
N MET A 361 13.82 16.04 -13.82
CA MET A 361 12.54 15.55 -14.37
C MET A 361 11.43 15.47 -13.32
N GLY A 362 11.69 15.82 -12.05
CA GLY A 362 10.74 15.70 -10.95
C GLY A 362 10.48 14.26 -10.50
N LEU A 363 11.36 13.33 -10.85
CA LEU A 363 11.27 11.92 -10.49
C LEU A 363 12.10 11.64 -9.23
N GLY A 364 11.54 10.86 -8.29
CA GLY A 364 12.26 10.35 -7.14
C GLY A 364 13.33 9.33 -7.59
N TYR A 365 14.46 9.29 -6.91
CA TYR A 365 15.50 8.29 -7.12
C TYR A 365 15.65 7.44 -5.87
N ASP A 366 15.70 6.12 -6.06
CA ASP A 366 15.91 5.15 -5.01
C ASP A 366 17.35 4.62 -5.07
N LYS A 367 18.07 4.63 -3.95
CA LYS A 367 19.46 4.18 -3.85
C LYS A 367 19.69 2.71 -4.24
N TRP A 368 18.65 1.92 -4.30
CA TRP A 368 18.72 0.50 -4.63
C TRP A 368 18.61 0.20 -6.11
N ASN A 369 18.11 1.14 -6.89
CA ASN A 369 17.75 0.93 -8.27
C ASN A 369 18.52 1.87 -9.18
N ILE A 370 18.99 1.31 -10.28
CA ILE A 370 19.52 2.06 -11.40
C ILE A 370 18.35 2.45 -12.29
N ALA A 371 18.29 3.71 -12.72
CA ALA A 371 17.29 4.16 -13.67
C ALA A 371 17.85 4.19 -15.09
N TYR A 372 17.03 3.81 -16.05
CA TYR A 372 17.36 3.80 -17.46
C TYR A 372 16.39 4.65 -18.26
N LEU A 373 16.90 5.36 -19.25
CA LEU A 373 16.13 6.29 -20.06
C LEU A 373 15.46 5.59 -21.25
N ALA A 374 14.14 5.75 -21.37
CA ALA A 374 13.39 5.37 -22.57
C ALA A 374 12.60 6.57 -23.10
N ARG A 375 12.52 6.72 -24.43
CA ARG A 375 11.81 7.82 -25.08
C ARG A 375 10.81 7.29 -26.09
N GLY A 376 9.60 7.85 -26.07
CA GLY A 376 8.53 7.47 -26.98
C GLY A 376 7.99 6.06 -26.70
N GLU A 377 7.84 5.25 -27.73
CA GLU A 377 7.40 3.85 -27.65
C GLU A 377 8.50 2.89 -28.13
N GLY A 378 8.55 1.69 -27.56
CA GLY A 378 9.56 0.70 -27.88
C GLY A 378 9.60 -0.48 -26.91
N GLN A 379 10.76 -1.12 -26.86
CA GLN A 379 11.03 -2.25 -25.98
C GLN A 379 12.31 -2.02 -25.16
N ALA A 380 12.27 -2.42 -23.89
CA ALA A 380 13.45 -2.51 -23.04
C ALA A 380 13.66 -3.95 -22.59
N THR A 381 14.87 -4.48 -22.78
CA THR A 381 15.23 -5.81 -22.32
C THR A 381 16.18 -5.70 -21.14
N CYS A 382 15.78 -6.27 -20.00
CA CYS A 382 16.60 -6.44 -18.82
C CYS A 382 17.21 -7.84 -18.80
N SER A 383 18.43 -7.98 -18.30
CA SER A 383 19.12 -9.26 -18.18
C SER A 383 19.83 -9.37 -16.84
N ILE A 384 20.03 -10.61 -16.37
CA ILE A 384 20.83 -10.88 -15.17
C ILE A 384 22.27 -11.06 -15.60
N GLU A 385 23.16 -10.19 -15.15
CA GLU A 385 24.60 -10.22 -15.48
C GLU A 385 25.34 -11.38 -14.77
N ASN A 386 24.90 -11.72 -13.54
CA ASN A 386 25.48 -12.78 -12.72
C ASN A 386 24.57 -14.04 -12.67
N TYR A 387 24.11 -14.48 -13.84
CA TYR A 387 23.17 -15.59 -13.97
C TYR A 387 23.67 -16.89 -13.31
N ASP A 388 22.83 -17.47 -12.44
CA ASP A 388 23.02 -18.79 -11.81
C ASP A 388 21.90 -19.73 -12.25
N SER A 389 22.22 -20.75 -13.05
CA SER A 389 21.24 -21.72 -13.54
C SER A 389 20.62 -22.61 -12.46
N SER A 390 21.10 -22.56 -11.22
CA SER A 390 20.56 -23.31 -10.08
C SER A 390 19.41 -22.61 -9.37
N VAL A 391 19.02 -21.42 -9.79
CA VAL A 391 17.96 -20.62 -9.20
C VAL A 391 16.89 -20.27 -10.23
N THR A 392 15.69 -19.95 -9.76
CA THR A 392 14.61 -19.43 -10.61
C THR A 392 14.59 -17.92 -10.51
N TYR A 393 14.57 -17.26 -11.66
CA TYR A 393 14.40 -15.81 -11.78
C TYR A 393 12.97 -15.52 -12.24
N VAL A 394 12.27 -14.69 -11.50
CA VAL A 394 10.91 -14.27 -11.80
C VAL A 394 10.85 -12.75 -11.87
N TRP A 395 10.34 -12.23 -12.98
CA TRP A 395 10.25 -10.81 -13.25
C TRP A 395 8.84 -10.29 -13.01
N SER A 396 8.75 -9.07 -12.52
CA SER A 396 7.53 -8.29 -12.47
C SER A 396 7.79 -6.87 -12.95
N SER A 397 6.80 -6.25 -13.55
CA SER A 397 6.90 -4.89 -14.09
C SER A 397 5.59 -4.15 -13.95
N THR A 398 5.66 -2.83 -13.87
CA THR A 398 4.50 -1.93 -14.06
C THR A 398 4.13 -1.73 -15.52
N LEU A 399 4.96 -2.24 -16.45
CA LEU A 399 4.71 -2.25 -17.90
C LEU A 399 4.40 -3.66 -18.41
N PRO A 400 3.66 -3.81 -19.54
CA PRO A 400 3.44 -5.09 -20.19
C PRO A 400 4.74 -5.70 -20.77
N PRO A 401 4.91 -7.03 -20.77
CA PRO A 401 4.15 -7.97 -19.96
C PRO A 401 4.47 -7.75 -18.48
N TYR A 402 3.47 -7.83 -17.62
CA TYR A 402 3.64 -7.51 -16.19
C TYR A 402 4.45 -8.54 -15.41
N THR A 403 4.68 -9.71 -15.97
CA THR A 403 5.46 -10.80 -15.35
C THR A 403 6.21 -11.61 -16.41
N GLY A 404 7.29 -12.26 -15.99
CA GLY A 404 8.09 -13.17 -16.84
C GLY A 404 9.00 -14.05 -16.01
N GLU A 405 9.66 -15.00 -16.66
CA GLU A 405 10.63 -15.91 -16.05
C GLU A 405 11.91 -15.99 -16.88
N GLY A 406 13.01 -16.40 -16.24
CA GLY A 406 14.29 -16.60 -16.89
C GLY A 406 15.29 -15.47 -16.67
N PHE A 407 16.42 -15.51 -17.38
CA PHE A 407 17.50 -14.56 -17.17
C PHE A 407 17.36 -13.24 -17.96
N THR A 408 16.38 -13.16 -18.84
CA THR A 408 16.03 -11.94 -19.57
C THR A 408 14.53 -11.66 -19.47
N PHE A 409 14.18 -10.38 -19.47
CA PHE A 409 12.80 -9.91 -19.44
C PHE A 409 12.69 -8.68 -20.34
N THR A 410 11.77 -8.70 -21.29
CA THR A 410 11.52 -7.58 -22.19
C THR A 410 10.17 -6.97 -21.86
N VAL A 411 10.13 -5.66 -21.69
CA VAL A 411 8.91 -4.89 -21.50
C VAL A 411 8.63 -4.01 -22.70
N ASP A 412 7.37 -3.87 -23.05
CA ASP A 412 6.90 -2.89 -24.01
C ASP A 412 6.60 -1.58 -23.30
N PHE A 413 7.02 -0.47 -23.85
CA PHE A 413 6.72 0.85 -23.29
C PHE A 413 6.18 1.81 -24.34
N ALA A 414 5.24 2.64 -23.90
CA ALA A 414 4.77 3.80 -24.65
C ALA A 414 4.49 4.93 -23.65
N SER A 415 4.89 6.15 -23.96
CA SER A 415 4.61 7.30 -23.13
C SER A 415 3.27 7.90 -23.49
N ASP A 416 2.25 7.58 -22.72
CA ASP A 416 0.88 8.11 -22.87
C ASP A 416 0.66 9.38 -22.02
N THR A 417 1.74 9.90 -21.39
CA THR A 417 1.68 11.04 -20.48
C THR A 417 2.44 12.22 -21.05
N ASP A 418 2.04 13.43 -20.69
CA ASP A 418 2.73 14.68 -21.03
C ASP A 418 3.96 14.94 -20.14
N GLU A 419 4.16 14.13 -19.10
CA GLU A 419 5.22 14.26 -18.11
C GLU A 419 6.03 12.96 -17.97
N PRO A 420 7.33 13.03 -17.59
CA PRO A 420 8.16 11.86 -17.31
C PRO A 420 7.57 10.98 -16.18
N VAL A 421 7.64 9.66 -16.35
CA VAL A 421 7.15 8.67 -15.37
C VAL A 421 8.20 7.60 -15.14
N LEU A 422 8.37 7.18 -13.87
CA LEU A 422 9.15 6.00 -13.53
C LEU A 422 8.29 4.75 -13.52
N HIS A 423 8.78 3.72 -14.20
CA HIS A 423 8.24 2.36 -14.12
C HIS A 423 9.26 1.44 -13.49
N ASP A 424 8.77 0.52 -12.67
CA ASP A 424 9.63 -0.43 -11.98
C ASP A 424 9.66 -1.77 -12.71
N ILE A 425 10.85 -2.33 -12.82
CA ILE A 425 11.09 -3.70 -13.28
C ILE A 425 11.87 -4.40 -12.18
N GLU A 426 11.26 -5.40 -11.55
CA GLU A 426 11.87 -6.19 -10.49
C GLU A 426 12.17 -7.60 -10.96
N CYS A 427 13.37 -8.10 -10.64
CA CYS A 427 13.69 -9.50 -10.73
C CYS A 427 13.81 -10.11 -9.34
N ARG A 428 13.11 -11.19 -9.12
CA ARG A 428 13.19 -11.97 -7.91
C ARG A 428 13.92 -13.29 -8.19
N VAL A 429 14.85 -13.61 -7.29
CA VAL A 429 15.57 -14.87 -7.30
C VAL A 429 14.95 -15.80 -6.25
N LEU A 430 14.59 -17.00 -6.67
CA LEU A 430 14.03 -18.04 -5.81
C LEU A 430 15.03 -19.20 -5.70
N LYS A 431 15.40 -19.55 -4.47
CA LYS A 431 16.25 -20.70 -4.17
C LYS A 431 15.81 -21.36 -2.87
N ASN A 432 15.40 -22.63 -2.92
CA ASN A 432 15.02 -23.43 -1.74
C ASN A 432 14.01 -22.74 -0.81
N GLY A 433 12.99 -22.09 -1.37
CA GLY A 433 11.97 -21.36 -0.60
C GLY A 433 12.43 -20.02 -0.03
N LEU A 434 13.67 -19.60 -0.29
CA LEU A 434 14.17 -18.25 0.02
C LEU A 434 14.05 -17.38 -1.23
N SER A 435 13.72 -16.11 -1.03
CA SER A 435 13.69 -15.14 -2.13
C SER A 435 14.53 -13.90 -1.81
N THR A 436 15.19 -13.40 -2.83
CA THR A 436 15.81 -12.07 -2.83
C THR A 436 15.45 -11.38 -4.13
N SER A 437 15.39 -10.07 -4.15
CA SER A 437 15.03 -9.32 -5.35
C SER A 437 15.95 -8.15 -5.60
N SER A 438 16.01 -7.75 -6.86
CA SER A 438 16.58 -6.49 -7.31
C SER A 438 15.63 -5.85 -8.32
N GLY A 439 15.70 -4.57 -8.48
CA GLY A 439 14.90 -3.86 -9.44
C GLY A 439 15.68 -2.75 -10.14
N VAL A 440 15.16 -2.31 -11.26
CA VAL A 440 15.62 -1.13 -11.99
C VAL A 440 14.41 -0.25 -12.31
N HIS A 441 14.63 1.05 -12.36
CA HIS A 441 13.63 1.98 -12.85
C HIS A 441 13.79 2.19 -14.37
N LEU A 442 12.66 2.30 -15.05
CA LEU A 442 12.60 2.74 -16.44
C LEU A 442 11.94 4.13 -16.45
N ALA A 443 12.74 5.18 -16.70
CA ALA A 443 12.25 6.54 -16.85
C ALA A 443 11.70 6.73 -18.25
N LEU A 444 10.39 6.75 -18.42
CA LEU A 444 9.73 7.06 -19.68
C LEU A 444 9.62 8.58 -19.85
N ILE A 445 10.21 9.08 -20.94
CA ILE A 445 10.20 10.50 -21.27
C ILE A 445 9.27 10.70 -22.46
N PRO A 446 8.29 11.59 -22.37
CA PRO A 446 7.40 11.93 -23.48
C PRO A 446 8.19 12.37 -24.71
N GLN A 447 7.67 12.07 -25.91
CA GLN A 447 8.28 12.52 -27.15
C GLN A 447 8.22 14.06 -27.23
N GLY A 448 9.39 14.70 -27.36
CA GLY A 448 9.48 16.17 -27.39
C GLY A 448 9.63 16.86 -26.02
N TYR A 449 9.65 16.12 -24.93
CA TYR A 449 9.93 16.67 -23.60
C TYR A 449 11.39 17.14 -23.52
N SER A 450 11.59 18.39 -23.03
CA SER A 450 12.90 18.97 -22.72
C SER A 450 12.94 19.41 -21.25
N TYR A 451 13.97 19.02 -20.52
CA TYR A 451 14.23 19.38 -19.11
C TYR A 451 15.38 20.37 -18.98
#